data_5eb1cd506b4123e7c59123165db5b13a
#
_entry.id   5eb1cd506b4123e7c59123165db5b13a
#
_cell.length_a   1.000
_cell.length_b   1.000
_cell.length_c   1.000
_cell.angle_alpha   90.00
_cell.angle_beta   90.00
_cell.angle_gamma   90.00
#
_symmetry.space_group_name_H-M   'P 1'
#
loop_
_entity.id
_entity.type
_entity.pdbx_description
1 polymer ?
#
loop_
_entity_poly.entity_id
_entity_poly.type
_entity_poly.pdbx_seq_one_letter_code
_entity_poly.pdbx_strand_id
1 'polypeptide(L)'
;ACAGCSFGSACCGEKPACQRTIEKEYNFRIVDLPGTYSLSAYSPEELYVRRHLIDEMPDVVINVVDASNIERNLYLTTQLIDMHQRMVVALNMYDELESSGDKLDYRQLGNLLGVPMVPTISRTGRGVRQLFEKVIAVYENQTDEALARHIHVNHGTELEKSIDRIKLVFQKNQSLRSKYSTRYLALKFLEGDAEAQKLVETLPEHDELVAVRYEETLRLKNELHDSPDNALTDAKYGFIQGALRETYHQQSRQSGQSLSERIDAIVTNRYLGFPIFFTLLFLVFYVTFMLGAYPMDWIDWLVAKFADFVNYLMPDGLLKDMIVDGAISGVGSVIVFLPNILILYLFISLLEDTGYMARAAFIMDKFMHRMGLHGKSFIPMVMGFGCNVPAVMATRTIENPKSRLITMLVLPFMSCSARIPIYVVLISAFFPRYGAWVMLGLYVLGILGAIIMARLFSKFLMRGEDLPFVMELPPYRLPTAKSVLRHTWEKGRQYLRKMGGIILVFSLIIWALSYFPRTES
;
A
#
# COMPACT_ATOMS: atom_id res chain seq x y z
N ALA A 1 23.97 -24.03 -32.14
CA ALA A 1 24.23 -23.87 -33.59
C ALA A 1 25.35 -22.83 -33.77
N CYS A 2 26.54 -23.28 -34.21
CA CYS A 2 27.62 -22.35 -34.57
C CYS A 2 27.18 -21.58 -35.81
N ALA A 3 26.86 -20.31 -35.66
CA ALA A 3 26.70 -19.42 -36.82
C ALA A 3 28.07 -19.26 -37.51
N GLY A 4 28.22 -19.83 -38.73
CA GLY A 4 29.39 -19.59 -39.58
C GLY A 4 30.09 -20.80 -40.16
N CYS A 5 29.47 -21.97 -40.32
CA CYS A 5 29.99 -23.04 -41.15
C CYS A 5 29.03 -23.34 -42.30
N SER A 6 29.31 -22.79 -43.48
CA SER A 6 28.76 -23.28 -44.74
C SER A 6 29.34 -24.66 -45.05
N PHE A 7 28.50 -25.57 -45.51
CA PHE A 7 28.87 -26.92 -45.97
C PHE A 7 29.94 -26.88 -47.07
N GLY A 8 31.05 -27.59 -46.84
CA GLY A 8 31.97 -28.02 -47.85
C GLY A 8 33.33 -27.34 -47.86
N SER A 9 34.25 -27.82 -47.04
CA SER A 9 35.66 -28.10 -47.37
C SER A 9 36.47 -28.34 -46.10
N ALA A 10 37.38 -29.33 -46.19
CA ALA A 10 38.25 -29.77 -45.12
C ALA A 10 39.16 -28.65 -44.61
N CYS A 11 39.10 -28.37 -43.29
CA CYS A 11 40.13 -27.63 -42.57
C CYS A 11 40.54 -28.44 -41.35
N CYS A 12 41.58 -29.25 -41.48
CA CYS A 12 42.43 -29.70 -40.39
C CYS A 12 43.38 -28.56 -40.03
N GLY A 13 43.18 -27.90 -38.93
CA GLY A 13 44.06 -26.96 -38.27
C GLY A 13 43.55 -26.77 -36.86
N GLU A 14 44.42 -26.84 -35.85
CA GLU A 14 44.17 -26.80 -34.42
C GLU A 14 43.07 -25.75 -34.05
N LYS A 15 41.91 -26.26 -33.68
CA LYS A 15 40.79 -25.42 -33.28
C LYS A 15 40.88 -25.15 -31.77
N PRO A 16 40.74 -23.86 -31.35
CA PRO A 16 40.43 -23.59 -29.95
C PRO A 16 39.13 -24.31 -29.59
N ALA A 17 39.12 -24.94 -28.41
CA ALA A 17 37.97 -25.70 -27.90
C ALA A 17 36.67 -24.90 -28.07
N CYS A 18 35.74 -25.48 -28.84
CA CYS A 18 34.41 -24.95 -29.00
C CYS A 18 33.72 -24.98 -27.60
N GLN A 19 33.73 -23.88 -26.91
CA GLN A 19 32.97 -23.76 -25.66
C GLN A 19 31.50 -23.92 -26.03
N ARG A 20 30.92 -25.08 -25.67
CA ARG A 20 29.49 -25.28 -25.70
C ARG A 20 28.91 -24.36 -24.63
N THR A 21 28.30 -23.25 -25.04
CA THR A 21 27.45 -22.44 -24.18
C THR A 21 26.25 -23.31 -23.88
N ILE A 22 26.16 -23.81 -22.66
CA ILE A 22 24.97 -24.50 -22.17
C ILE A 22 23.99 -23.37 -21.82
N GLU A 23 22.97 -23.18 -22.64
CA GLU A 23 21.85 -22.29 -22.31
C GLU A 23 21.06 -22.98 -21.19
N LYS A 24 21.08 -22.40 -19.97
CA LYS A 24 20.23 -22.82 -18.87
C LYS A 24 18.93 -22.03 -18.94
N GLU A 25 17.82 -22.71 -18.84
CA GLU A 25 16.49 -22.12 -18.76
C GLU A 25 16.06 -22.06 -17.28
N TYR A 26 15.57 -20.90 -16.82
CA TYR A 26 15.12 -20.68 -15.46
C TYR A 26 13.63 -20.32 -15.47
N ASN A 27 12.86 -21.00 -14.62
CA ASN A 27 11.48 -20.69 -14.37
C ASN A 27 11.37 -19.91 -13.05
N PHE A 28 10.87 -18.67 -13.10
CA PHE A 28 10.67 -17.83 -11.93
C PHE A 28 9.23 -17.87 -11.44
N ARG A 29 9.03 -18.21 -10.17
CA ARG A 29 7.78 -17.97 -9.46
C ARG A 29 7.96 -16.71 -8.62
N ILE A 30 7.38 -15.60 -9.05
CA ILE A 30 7.45 -14.32 -8.36
C ILE A 30 6.22 -14.19 -7.46
N VAL A 31 6.44 -13.93 -6.18
CA VAL A 31 5.40 -13.66 -5.19
C VAL A 31 5.55 -12.22 -4.72
N ASP A 32 4.52 -11.40 -4.93
CA ASP A 32 4.46 -10.03 -4.44
C ASP A 32 3.96 -10.02 -2.99
N LEU A 33 4.75 -9.41 -2.10
CA LEU A 33 4.44 -9.30 -0.69
C LEU A 33 4.04 -7.85 -0.36
N PRO A 34 3.18 -7.64 0.66
CA PRO A 34 2.86 -6.29 1.11
C PRO A 34 4.12 -5.48 1.44
N GLY A 35 4.12 -4.19 1.09
CA GLY A 35 5.24 -3.28 1.41
C GLY A 35 5.38 -3.09 2.92
N THR A 36 6.59 -3.32 3.45
CA THR A 36 6.91 -3.15 4.86
C THR A 36 8.23 -2.43 5.03
N TYR A 37 8.39 -1.72 6.15
CA TYR A 37 9.65 -1.09 6.52
C TYR A 37 10.42 -1.88 7.56
N SER A 38 9.74 -2.83 8.22
CA SER A 38 10.34 -3.71 9.22
C SER A 38 9.65 -5.08 9.22
N LEU A 39 10.25 -6.06 9.90
CA LEU A 39 9.66 -7.39 10.18
C LEU A 39 9.24 -7.50 11.65
N SER A 40 8.95 -6.37 12.28
CA SER A 40 8.38 -6.33 13.62
C SER A 40 6.90 -6.74 13.57
N ALA A 41 6.38 -7.38 14.61
CA ALA A 41 4.99 -7.88 14.60
C ALA A 41 3.95 -6.78 14.93
N TYR A 42 4.21 -5.54 14.53
CA TYR A 42 3.32 -4.42 14.83
C TYR A 42 2.14 -4.30 13.85
N SER A 43 2.34 -4.62 12.57
CA SER A 43 1.26 -4.59 11.59
C SER A 43 0.93 -5.99 11.06
N PRO A 44 -0.33 -6.24 10.63
CA PRO A 44 -0.70 -7.51 9.99
C PRO A 44 0.11 -7.81 8.73
N GLU A 45 0.50 -6.76 7.99
CA GLU A 45 1.29 -6.85 6.78
C GLU A 45 2.71 -7.31 7.09
N GLU A 46 3.36 -6.71 8.11
CA GLU A 46 4.69 -7.11 8.57
C GLU A 46 4.70 -8.57 9.06
N LEU A 47 3.67 -8.94 9.82
CA LEU A 47 3.51 -10.31 10.30
C LEU A 47 3.31 -11.30 9.15
N TYR A 48 2.53 -10.93 8.12
CA TYR A 48 2.32 -11.75 6.94
C TYR A 48 3.63 -11.97 6.17
N VAL A 49 4.38 -10.89 5.89
CA VAL A 49 5.69 -10.96 5.21
C VAL A 49 6.66 -11.85 5.99
N ARG A 50 6.76 -11.64 7.30
CA ARG A 50 7.63 -12.42 8.19
C ARG A 50 7.27 -13.91 8.17
N ARG A 51 5.99 -14.26 8.30
CA ARG A 51 5.52 -15.64 8.23
C ARG A 51 5.80 -16.27 6.87
N HIS A 52 5.55 -15.54 5.79
CA HIS A 52 5.83 -16.02 4.44
C HIS A 52 7.32 -16.34 4.24
N LEU A 53 8.22 -15.48 4.71
CA LEU A 53 9.67 -15.71 4.65
C LEU A 53 10.13 -16.92 5.45
N ILE A 54 9.46 -17.23 6.58
CA ILE A 54 9.80 -18.36 7.46
C ILE A 54 9.18 -19.67 6.97
N ASP A 55 7.91 -19.63 6.54
CA ASP A 55 7.16 -20.84 6.22
C ASP A 55 7.37 -21.31 4.78
N GLU A 56 7.45 -20.40 3.81
CA GLU A 56 7.64 -20.71 2.39
C GLU A 56 9.13 -20.81 1.98
N MET A 57 10.03 -20.25 2.79
CA MET A 57 11.49 -20.27 2.57
C MET A 57 11.87 -19.98 1.11
N PRO A 58 11.65 -18.75 0.60
CA PRO A 58 11.94 -18.42 -0.79
C PRO A 58 13.43 -18.61 -1.11
N ASP A 59 13.76 -19.06 -2.33
CA ASP A 59 15.13 -19.27 -2.78
C ASP A 59 15.96 -17.98 -2.75
N VAL A 60 15.38 -16.88 -3.19
CA VAL A 60 15.98 -15.52 -3.18
C VAL A 60 14.93 -14.47 -2.90
N VAL A 61 15.23 -13.54 -2.02
CA VAL A 61 14.40 -12.37 -1.71
C VAL A 61 14.88 -11.17 -2.53
N ILE A 62 13.99 -10.51 -3.26
CA ILE A 62 14.28 -9.21 -3.87
C ILE A 62 13.75 -8.13 -2.93
N ASN A 63 14.65 -7.43 -2.26
CA ASN A 63 14.29 -6.29 -1.41
C ASN A 63 14.34 -5.01 -2.23
N VAL A 64 13.16 -4.40 -2.46
CA VAL A 64 13.03 -3.15 -3.22
C VAL A 64 13.16 -1.96 -2.28
N VAL A 65 14.27 -1.25 -2.40
CA VAL A 65 14.66 -0.10 -1.57
C VAL A 65 14.49 1.19 -2.37
N ASP A 66 13.85 2.18 -1.80
CA ASP A 66 13.82 3.54 -2.36
C ASP A 66 15.18 4.22 -2.16
N ALA A 67 15.88 4.48 -3.27
CA ALA A 67 17.21 5.09 -3.25
C ALA A 67 17.18 6.56 -2.80
N SER A 68 16.03 7.24 -2.88
CA SER A 68 15.88 8.62 -2.40
C SER A 68 15.75 8.72 -0.87
N ASN A 69 15.33 7.63 -0.20
CA ASN A 69 15.19 7.50 1.25
C ASN A 69 15.93 6.26 1.78
N ILE A 70 17.19 6.12 1.39
CA ILE A 70 17.95 4.88 1.55
C ILE A 70 18.14 4.48 3.01
N GLU A 71 18.42 5.43 3.90
CA GLU A 71 18.74 5.17 5.31
C GLU A 71 17.63 4.39 6.01
N ARG A 72 16.38 4.85 5.87
CA ARG A 72 15.22 4.19 6.48
C ARG A 72 14.92 2.83 5.84
N ASN A 73 15.03 2.76 4.51
CA ASN A 73 14.69 1.55 3.78
C ASN A 73 15.71 0.41 3.99
N LEU A 74 16.96 0.73 4.34
CA LEU A 74 17.98 -0.24 4.70
C LEU A 74 17.70 -0.94 6.04
N TYR A 75 16.81 -0.41 6.88
CA TYR A 75 16.45 -1.06 8.14
C TYR A 75 15.87 -2.46 7.93
N LEU A 76 14.95 -2.62 6.97
CA LEU A 76 14.44 -3.94 6.56
C LEU A 76 15.56 -4.83 6.04
N THR A 77 16.51 -4.27 5.27
CA THR A 77 17.66 -5.03 4.77
C THR A 77 18.47 -5.63 5.90
N THR A 78 18.72 -4.88 6.99
CA THR A 78 19.46 -5.41 8.16
C THR A 78 18.70 -6.55 8.84
N GLN A 79 17.37 -6.49 8.91
CA GLN A 79 16.56 -7.56 9.49
C GLN A 79 16.56 -8.84 8.62
N LEU A 80 16.57 -8.69 7.30
CA LEU A 80 16.70 -9.80 6.37
C LEU A 80 18.10 -10.46 6.45
N ILE A 81 19.15 -9.66 6.68
CA ILE A 81 20.49 -10.16 6.97
C ILE A 81 20.49 -10.98 8.26
N ASP A 82 19.87 -10.50 9.34
CA ASP A 82 19.74 -11.21 10.60
C ASP A 82 18.99 -12.56 10.44
N MET A 83 18.03 -12.62 9.51
CA MET A 83 17.31 -13.86 9.16
C MET A 83 18.13 -14.84 8.31
N HIS A 84 19.30 -14.43 7.84
CA HIS A 84 20.12 -15.20 6.88
C HIS A 84 19.42 -15.51 5.55
N GLN A 85 18.57 -14.59 5.09
CA GLN A 85 17.91 -14.75 3.81
C GLN A 85 18.86 -14.42 2.66
N ARG A 86 18.86 -15.30 1.63
CA ARG A 86 19.53 -14.97 0.37
C ARG A 86 18.76 -13.82 -0.30
N MET A 87 19.42 -12.70 -0.57
CA MET A 87 18.72 -11.55 -1.12
C MET A 87 19.53 -10.78 -2.16
N VAL A 88 18.81 -10.03 -2.97
CA VAL A 88 19.34 -8.98 -3.85
C VAL A 88 18.57 -7.69 -3.55
N VAL A 89 19.26 -6.58 -3.39
CA VAL A 89 18.64 -5.28 -3.19
C VAL A 89 18.46 -4.58 -4.53
N ALA A 90 17.22 -4.24 -4.88
CA ALA A 90 16.88 -3.39 -6.01
C ALA A 90 16.77 -1.94 -5.52
N LEU A 91 17.76 -1.10 -5.84
CA LEU A 91 17.74 0.33 -5.54
C LEU A 91 16.84 1.02 -6.56
N ASN A 92 15.56 1.11 -6.23
CA ASN A 92 14.56 1.71 -7.12
C ASN A 92 14.54 3.24 -6.98
N MET A 93 13.93 3.91 -7.96
CA MET A 93 13.92 5.38 -8.05
C MET A 93 15.34 5.99 -8.11
N TYR A 94 16.26 5.26 -8.70
CA TYR A 94 17.66 5.70 -8.81
C TYR A 94 17.81 6.97 -9.64
N ASP A 95 16.87 7.24 -10.56
CA ASP A 95 16.78 8.51 -11.32
C ASP A 95 16.53 9.72 -10.41
N GLU A 96 15.83 9.55 -9.31
CA GLU A 96 15.60 10.63 -8.35
C GLU A 96 16.88 10.95 -7.56
N LEU A 97 17.62 9.92 -7.15
CA LEU A 97 18.91 10.09 -6.52
C LEU A 97 19.93 10.75 -7.49
N GLU A 98 19.96 10.32 -8.76
CA GLU A 98 20.79 10.96 -9.78
C GLU A 98 20.39 12.43 -10.01
N SER A 99 19.08 12.73 -10.03
CA SER A 99 18.56 14.08 -10.26
C SER A 99 18.77 15.03 -9.07
N SER A 100 18.88 14.49 -7.86
CA SER A 100 19.22 15.28 -6.66
C SER A 100 20.68 15.76 -6.66
N GLY A 101 21.52 15.17 -7.52
CA GLY A 101 22.97 15.41 -7.57
C GLY A 101 23.76 14.58 -6.56
N ASP A 102 23.10 13.80 -5.74
CA ASP A 102 23.73 12.93 -4.75
C ASP A 102 24.40 11.73 -5.44
N LYS A 103 25.48 11.26 -4.85
CA LYS A 103 26.24 10.12 -5.37
C LYS A 103 26.23 8.98 -4.36
N LEU A 104 25.82 7.81 -4.82
CA LEU A 104 25.85 6.58 -4.02
C LEU A 104 26.76 5.55 -4.70
N ASP A 105 27.82 5.15 -3.99
CA ASP A 105 28.56 3.96 -4.40
C ASP A 105 27.83 2.70 -3.91
N TYR A 106 26.87 2.27 -4.72
CA TYR A 106 26.04 1.10 -4.42
C TYR A 106 26.84 -0.22 -4.42
N ARG A 107 28.00 -0.27 -5.11
CA ARG A 107 28.87 -1.44 -5.10
C ARG A 107 29.59 -1.57 -3.76
N GLN A 108 30.19 -0.47 -3.30
CA GLN A 108 30.86 -0.45 -1.99
C GLN A 108 29.84 -0.67 -0.87
N LEU A 109 28.65 -0.06 -0.95
CA LEU A 109 27.58 -0.29 0.02
C LEU A 109 27.13 -1.77 0.05
N GLY A 110 26.99 -2.39 -1.13
CA GLY A 110 26.70 -3.83 -1.24
C GLY A 110 27.77 -4.70 -0.60
N ASN A 111 29.05 -4.36 -0.80
CA ASN A 111 30.19 -5.05 -0.16
C ASN A 111 30.18 -4.89 1.37
N LEU A 112 29.88 -3.70 1.89
CA LEU A 112 29.78 -3.44 3.33
C LEU A 112 28.61 -4.18 3.99
N LEU A 113 27.50 -4.31 3.29
CA LEU A 113 26.31 -5.01 3.79
C LEU A 113 26.29 -6.52 3.43
N GLY A 114 27.22 -6.98 2.59
CA GLY A 114 27.27 -8.36 2.14
C GLY A 114 26.11 -8.77 1.22
N VAL A 115 25.48 -7.82 0.54
CA VAL A 115 24.30 -8.04 -0.29
C VAL A 115 24.46 -7.34 -1.63
N PRO A 116 24.28 -8.04 -2.77
CA PRO A 116 24.36 -7.41 -4.08
C PRO A 116 23.27 -6.37 -4.26
N MET A 117 23.65 -5.21 -4.79
CA MET A 117 22.75 -4.09 -5.05
C MET A 117 22.71 -3.76 -6.54
N VAL A 118 21.52 -3.50 -7.06
CA VAL A 118 21.31 -3.18 -8.47
C VAL A 118 20.44 -1.92 -8.57
N PRO A 119 20.94 -0.85 -9.23
CA PRO A 119 20.13 0.34 -9.52
C PRO A 119 19.01 0.00 -10.50
N THR A 120 17.78 0.38 -10.15
CA THR A 120 16.60 0.13 -10.97
C THR A 120 15.72 1.36 -11.08
N ILE A 121 15.00 1.47 -12.20
CA ILE A 121 13.97 2.46 -12.43
C ILE A 121 12.73 1.72 -12.92
N SER A 122 11.83 1.35 -12.02
CA SER A 122 10.65 0.53 -12.34
C SER A 122 9.76 1.17 -13.41
N ARG A 123 9.69 2.51 -13.45
CA ARG A 123 8.90 3.26 -14.44
C ARG A 123 9.33 3.00 -15.88
N THR A 124 10.64 2.85 -16.13
CA THR A 124 11.21 2.65 -17.47
C THR A 124 11.65 1.22 -17.72
N GLY A 125 11.76 0.40 -16.68
CA GLY A 125 12.31 -0.96 -16.74
C GLY A 125 13.85 -1.00 -16.76
N ARG A 126 14.53 0.16 -16.60
CA ARG A 126 16.01 0.22 -16.53
C ARG A 126 16.50 -0.59 -15.32
N GLY A 127 17.50 -1.42 -15.53
CA GLY A 127 18.13 -2.22 -14.48
C GLY A 127 17.40 -3.54 -14.15
N VAL A 128 16.17 -3.76 -14.60
CA VAL A 128 15.38 -4.97 -14.26
C VAL A 128 16.08 -6.25 -14.78
N ARG A 129 16.61 -6.24 -15.98
CA ARG A 129 17.34 -7.39 -16.54
C ARG A 129 18.57 -7.72 -15.69
N GLN A 130 19.36 -6.72 -15.33
CA GLN A 130 20.54 -6.87 -14.47
C GLN A 130 20.18 -7.41 -13.08
N LEU A 131 19.00 -6.99 -12.54
CA LEU A 131 18.49 -7.50 -11.29
C LEU A 131 18.26 -9.02 -11.36
N PHE A 132 17.57 -9.51 -12.39
CA PHE A 132 17.34 -10.96 -12.56
C PHE A 132 18.62 -11.73 -12.82
N GLU A 133 19.58 -11.18 -13.56
CA GLU A 133 20.91 -11.77 -13.73
C GLU A 133 21.64 -11.94 -12.38
N LYS A 134 21.52 -10.93 -11.48
CA LYS A 134 22.07 -11.03 -10.11
C LYS A 134 21.30 -12.00 -9.23
N VAL A 135 19.98 -12.10 -9.38
CA VAL A 135 19.16 -13.11 -8.67
C VAL A 135 19.60 -14.52 -9.02
N ILE A 136 19.84 -14.81 -10.30
CA ILE A 136 20.35 -16.11 -10.77
C ILE A 136 21.74 -16.38 -10.16
N ALA A 137 22.63 -15.39 -10.19
CA ALA A 137 23.99 -15.53 -9.63
C ALA A 137 23.96 -15.85 -8.12
N VAL A 138 23.06 -15.21 -7.36
CA VAL A 138 22.86 -15.50 -5.92
C VAL A 138 22.26 -16.89 -5.72
N TYR A 139 21.29 -17.31 -6.54
CA TYR A 139 20.71 -18.64 -6.51
C TYR A 139 21.73 -19.74 -6.76
N GLU A 140 22.59 -19.55 -7.78
CA GLU A 140 23.65 -20.52 -8.13
C GLU A 140 24.90 -20.43 -7.24
N ASN A 141 24.95 -19.57 -6.23
CA ASN A 141 26.13 -19.27 -5.41
C ASN A 141 27.36 -18.84 -6.24
N GLN A 142 27.14 -18.26 -7.42
CA GLN A 142 28.21 -17.73 -8.30
C GLN A 142 28.56 -16.29 -7.96
N THR A 143 28.47 -15.92 -6.70
CA THR A 143 28.75 -14.55 -6.25
C THR A 143 30.23 -14.37 -5.97
N ASP A 144 30.74 -13.18 -6.33
CA ASP A 144 32.12 -12.77 -6.05
C ASP A 144 32.47 -13.00 -4.57
N GLU A 145 33.73 -13.30 -4.25
CA GLU A 145 34.24 -13.63 -2.91
C GLU A 145 33.83 -12.61 -1.81
N ALA A 146 33.55 -11.37 -2.19
CA ALA A 146 33.05 -10.32 -1.29
C ALA A 146 31.63 -10.58 -0.75
N LEU A 147 30.78 -11.30 -1.49
CA LEU A 147 29.41 -11.62 -1.14
C LEU A 147 29.27 -12.95 -0.39
N ALA A 148 30.32 -13.76 -0.38
CA ALA A 148 30.39 -15.01 0.40
C ALA A 148 30.67 -14.79 1.89
N ARG A 149 30.95 -13.56 2.31
CA ARG A 149 31.12 -13.22 3.73
C ARG A 149 29.73 -13.15 4.37
N HIS A 150 29.49 -14.06 5.31
CA HIS A 150 28.33 -13.93 6.22
C HIS A 150 28.54 -12.68 7.09
N ILE A 151 28.11 -11.53 6.56
CA ILE A 151 28.15 -10.28 7.33
C ILE A 151 27.01 -10.35 8.34
N HIS A 152 27.35 -10.17 9.61
CA HIS A 152 26.39 -9.97 10.67
C HIS A 152 26.38 -8.48 11.03
N VAL A 153 25.18 -7.95 11.21
CA VAL A 153 25.05 -6.63 11.82
C VAL A 153 25.64 -6.68 13.23
N ASN A 154 26.68 -5.91 13.49
CA ASN A 154 27.31 -5.83 14.81
C ASN A 154 26.53 -4.81 15.65
N HIS A 155 25.88 -5.29 16.71
CA HIS A 155 25.06 -4.47 17.60
C HIS A 155 25.86 -3.84 18.76
N GLY A 156 27.19 -4.01 18.77
CA GLY A 156 28.04 -3.60 19.89
C GLY A 156 28.29 -4.71 20.91
N THR A 157 29.41 -4.60 21.62
CA THR A 157 29.93 -5.68 22.47
C THR A 157 28.95 -6.17 23.54
N GLU A 158 28.18 -5.26 24.14
CA GLU A 158 27.28 -5.62 25.25
C GLU A 158 26.00 -6.30 24.76
N LEU A 159 25.42 -5.81 23.66
CA LEU A 159 24.25 -6.45 23.04
C LEU A 159 24.62 -7.82 22.45
N GLU A 160 25.79 -7.95 21.81
CA GLU A 160 26.25 -9.22 21.25
C GLU A 160 26.43 -10.30 22.33
N LYS A 161 26.95 -9.95 23.52
CA LYS A 161 27.03 -10.89 24.66
C LYS A 161 25.66 -11.41 25.07
N SER A 162 24.66 -10.52 25.16
CA SER A 162 23.29 -10.93 25.49
C SER A 162 22.67 -11.81 24.41
N ILE A 163 22.86 -11.44 23.13
CA ILE A 163 22.38 -12.21 21.98
C ILE A 163 23.00 -13.60 21.99
N ASP A 164 24.32 -13.72 22.21
CA ASP A 164 25.00 -15.01 22.22
C ASP A 164 24.56 -15.90 23.40
N ARG A 165 24.32 -15.34 24.59
CA ARG A 165 23.79 -16.11 25.74
C ARG A 165 22.41 -16.70 25.43
N ILE A 166 21.49 -15.89 24.90
CA ILE A 166 20.15 -16.37 24.53
C ILE A 166 20.22 -17.38 23.37
N LYS A 167 21.05 -17.10 22.36
CA LYS A 167 21.29 -17.99 21.21
C LYS A 167 21.79 -19.37 21.64
N LEU A 168 22.70 -19.46 22.62
CA LEU A 168 23.19 -20.72 23.13
C LEU A 168 22.06 -21.59 23.69
N VAL A 169 21.07 -21.01 24.35
CA VAL A 169 19.92 -21.78 24.85
C VAL A 169 19.04 -22.27 23.69
N PHE A 170 18.75 -21.40 22.69
CA PHE A 170 18.00 -21.81 21.49
C PHE A 170 18.71 -22.91 20.69
N GLN A 171 20.05 -22.95 20.71
CA GLN A 171 20.82 -23.97 20.00
C GLN A 171 20.68 -25.40 20.59
N LYS A 172 20.20 -25.54 21.84
CA LYS A 172 19.89 -26.82 22.43
C LYS A 172 18.78 -27.55 21.70
N ASN A 173 17.86 -26.81 21.06
CA ASN A 173 16.71 -27.38 20.37
C ASN A 173 17.00 -27.56 18.86
N GLN A 174 17.11 -28.84 18.45
CA GLN A 174 17.47 -29.19 17.07
C GLN A 174 16.34 -28.87 16.06
N SER A 175 15.08 -28.95 16.46
CA SER A 175 13.94 -28.67 15.61
C SER A 175 13.85 -27.19 15.26
N LEU A 176 14.24 -26.28 16.15
CA LEU A 176 14.29 -24.86 15.89
C LEU A 176 15.41 -24.47 14.91
N ARG A 177 16.57 -25.14 15.03
CA ARG A 177 17.72 -24.84 14.16
C ARG A 177 17.46 -25.13 12.69
N SER A 178 16.56 -26.06 12.38
CA SER A 178 16.19 -26.39 11.00
C SER A 178 15.24 -25.38 10.38
N LYS A 179 14.43 -24.67 11.19
CA LYS A 179 13.39 -23.75 10.70
C LYS A 179 13.77 -22.27 10.87
N TYR A 180 14.53 -21.93 11.91
CA TYR A 180 14.82 -20.54 12.25
C TYR A 180 16.32 -20.28 12.40
N SER A 181 16.76 -19.08 12.02
CA SER A 181 18.04 -18.56 12.48
C SER A 181 17.99 -18.32 13.99
N THR A 182 18.83 -19.05 14.74
CA THR A 182 18.87 -18.94 16.21
C THR A 182 19.30 -17.55 16.67
N ARG A 183 20.10 -16.83 15.86
CA ARG A 183 20.47 -15.45 16.11
C ARG A 183 19.26 -14.51 15.95
N TYR A 184 18.49 -14.68 14.90
CA TYR A 184 17.28 -13.90 14.67
C TYR A 184 16.26 -14.09 15.79
N LEU A 185 16.06 -15.35 16.24
CA LEU A 185 15.18 -15.62 17.36
C LEU A 185 15.68 -14.98 18.65
N ALA A 186 16.99 -15.02 18.92
CA ALA A 186 17.57 -14.40 20.10
C ALA A 186 17.37 -12.87 20.08
N LEU A 187 17.59 -12.21 18.93
CA LEU A 187 17.33 -10.79 18.73
C LEU A 187 15.87 -10.46 19.00
N LYS A 188 14.93 -11.18 18.36
CA LYS A 188 13.49 -10.93 18.50
C LYS A 188 12.98 -11.22 19.91
N PHE A 189 13.50 -12.22 20.56
CA PHE A 189 13.16 -12.54 21.95
C PHE A 189 13.69 -11.47 22.92
N LEU A 190 14.90 -10.93 22.69
CA LEU A 190 15.46 -9.83 23.47
C LEU A 190 14.70 -8.52 23.24
N GLU A 191 14.29 -8.21 22.00
CA GLU A 191 13.42 -7.07 21.64
C GLU A 191 12.04 -7.14 22.33
N GLY A 192 11.60 -8.31 22.77
CA GLY A 192 10.28 -8.49 23.39
C GLY A 192 9.16 -8.78 22.38
N ASP A 193 9.51 -9.26 21.20
CA ASP A 193 8.58 -9.58 20.14
C ASP A 193 7.52 -10.62 20.57
N ALA A 194 6.24 -10.30 20.37
CA ALA A 194 5.13 -11.14 20.85
C ALA A 194 5.07 -12.53 20.20
N GLU A 195 5.47 -12.66 18.92
CA GLU A 195 5.49 -13.97 18.24
C GLU A 195 6.67 -14.82 18.73
N ALA A 196 7.82 -14.20 19.00
CA ALA A 196 8.95 -14.88 19.58
C ALA A 196 8.64 -15.36 21.01
N GLN A 197 7.90 -14.57 21.80
CA GLN A 197 7.45 -14.97 23.14
C GLN A 197 6.49 -16.17 23.09
N LYS A 198 5.47 -16.13 22.21
CA LYS A 198 4.56 -17.25 22.01
C LYS A 198 5.27 -18.52 21.57
N LEU A 199 6.28 -18.38 20.69
CA LEU A 199 7.09 -19.54 20.29
C LEU A 199 7.83 -20.13 21.50
N VAL A 200 8.46 -19.29 22.32
CA VAL A 200 9.19 -19.70 23.52
C VAL A 200 8.28 -20.40 24.53
N GLU A 201 7.02 -19.98 24.69
CA GLU A 201 6.02 -20.63 25.56
C GLU A 201 5.76 -22.11 25.17
N THR A 202 6.00 -22.47 23.92
CA THR A 202 5.81 -23.86 23.43
C THR A 202 7.05 -24.74 23.55
N LEU A 203 8.18 -24.18 24.00
CA LEU A 203 9.45 -24.87 24.05
C LEU A 203 9.73 -25.51 25.43
N PRO A 204 10.42 -26.67 25.49
CA PRO A 204 10.82 -27.26 26.73
C PRO A 204 11.84 -26.39 27.52
N GLU A 205 12.61 -25.54 26.82
CA GLU A 205 13.59 -24.64 27.42
C GLU A 205 12.98 -23.30 27.89
N HIS A 206 11.64 -23.18 27.97
CA HIS A 206 10.91 -21.95 28.31
C HIS A 206 11.46 -21.25 29.57
N ASP A 207 11.55 -21.96 30.68
CA ASP A 207 11.95 -21.36 31.97
C ASP A 207 13.37 -20.80 31.92
N GLU A 208 14.30 -21.53 31.27
CA GLU A 208 15.69 -21.12 31.11
C GLU A 208 15.77 -19.86 30.21
N LEU A 209 15.02 -19.85 29.10
CA LEU A 209 14.99 -18.71 28.19
C LEU A 209 14.44 -17.44 28.86
N VAL A 210 13.35 -17.57 29.61
CA VAL A 210 12.75 -16.43 30.33
C VAL A 210 13.69 -15.89 31.39
N ALA A 211 14.35 -16.77 32.17
CA ALA A 211 15.33 -16.37 33.18
C ALA A 211 16.52 -15.63 32.57
N VAL A 212 17.14 -16.20 31.53
CA VAL A 212 18.26 -15.56 30.83
C VAL A 212 17.86 -14.21 30.23
N ARG A 213 16.69 -14.11 29.58
CA ARG A 213 16.19 -12.85 29.04
C ARG A 213 16.01 -11.81 30.14
N TYR A 214 15.45 -12.17 31.28
CA TYR A 214 15.24 -11.26 32.40
C TYR A 214 16.57 -10.72 32.94
N GLU A 215 17.55 -11.59 33.18
CA GLU A 215 18.90 -11.21 33.62
C GLU A 215 19.56 -10.24 32.63
N GLU A 216 19.54 -10.58 31.32
CA GLU A 216 20.17 -9.77 30.30
C GLU A 216 19.47 -8.42 30.11
N THR A 217 18.12 -8.40 30.22
CA THR A 217 17.36 -7.13 30.17
C THR A 217 17.73 -6.20 31.33
N LEU A 218 17.89 -6.74 32.55
CA LEU A 218 18.32 -5.97 33.70
C LEU A 218 19.78 -5.46 33.53
N ARG A 219 20.67 -6.34 33.04
CA ARG A 219 22.07 -5.99 32.77
C ARG A 219 22.16 -4.84 31.77
N LEU A 220 21.48 -4.98 30.61
CA LEU A 220 21.49 -3.97 29.56
C LEU A 220 20.90 -2.63 30.02
N LYS A 221 19.80 -2.65 30.78
CA LYS A 221 19.23 -1.43 31.35
C LYS A 221 20.19 -0.69 32.28
N ASN A 222 20.98 -1.44 33.05
CA ASN A 222 21.97 -0.83 33.96
C ASN A 222 23.20 -0.32 33.21
N GLU A 223 23.65 -1.00 32.15
CA GLU A 223 24.87 -0.64 31.42
C GLU A 223 24.59 0.42 30.35
N LEU A 224 23.48 0.30 29.60
CA LEU A 224 23.15 1.20 28.48
C LEU A 224 22.17 2.32 28.87
N HIS A 225 21.58 2.25 30.07
CA HIS A 225 20.52 3.18 30.54
C HIS A 225 19.31 3.29 29.62
N ASP A 226 19.06 2.27 28.78
CA ASP A 226 17.95 2.21 27.85
C ASP A 226 17.34 0.80 27.77
N SER A 227 16.19 0.68 27.10
CA SER A 227 15.56 -0.61 26.84
C SER A 227 16.32 -1.40 25.78
N PRO A 228 16.37 -2.75 25.85
CA PRO A 228 17.04 -3.56 24.82
C PRO A 228 16.50 -3.32 23.41
N ASP A 229 15.21 -3.05 23.26
CA ASP A 229 14.55 -2.77 21.98
C ASP A 229 15.07 -1.47 21.34
N ASN A 230 15.13 -0.39 22.11
CA ASN A 230 15.69 0.88 21.64
C ASN A 230 17.18 0.71 21.30
N ALA A 231 17.95 0.09 22.20
CA ALA A 231 19.39 -0.10 21.99
C ALA A 231 19.71 -0.93 20.74
N LEU A 232 18.91 -1.97 20.43
CA LEU A 232 19.04 -2.76 19.21
C LEU A 232 18.66 -1.96 17.97
N THR A 233 17.63 -1.14 18.07
CA THR A 233 17.20 -0.26 16.99
C THR A 233 18.27 0.79 16.68
N ASP A 234 18.80 1.44 17.70
CA ASP A 234 19.87 2.43 17.57
C ASP A 234 21.15 1.82 17.00
N ALA A 235 21.51 0.61 17.42
CA ALA A 235 22.66 -0.10 16.87
C ALA A 235 22.50 -0.42 15.37
N LYS A 236 21.30 -0.82 14.92
CA LYS A 236 21.00 -1.06 13.50
C LYS A 236 21.10 0.24 12.70
N TYR A 237 20.53 1.35 13.19
CA TYR A 237 20.66 2.64 12.54
C TYR A 237 22.12 3.13 12.52
N GLY A 238 22.86 2.95 13.62
CA GLY A 238 24.28 3.27 13.68
C GLY A 238 25.12 2.50 12.64
N PHE A 239 24.81 1.22 12.42
CA PHE A 239 25.45 0.40 11.39
C PHE A 239 25.13 0.92 9.98
N ILE A 240 23.84 1.24 9.70
CA ILE A 240 23.39 1.80 8.43
C ILE A 240 24.06 3.14 8.16
N GLN A 241 24.05 4.06 9.15
CA GLN A 241 24.69 5.38 9.03
C GLN A 241 26.19 5.26 8.80
N GLY A 242 26.87 4.32 9.48
CA GLY A 242 28.27 4.03 9.26
C GLY A 242 28.55 3.63 7.80
N ALA A 243 27.76 2.69 7.25
CA ALA A 243 27.89 2.25 5.87
C ALA A 243 27.58 3.37 4.87
N LEU A 244 26.54 4.17 5.13
CA LEU A 244 26.17 5.30 4.26
C LEU A 244 27.17 6.43 4.30
N ARG A 245 27.80 6.70 5.46
CA ARG A 245 28.83 7.74 5.59
C ARG A 245 30.03 7.50 4.67
N GLU A 246 30.35 6.25 4.40
CA GLU A 246 31.44 5.87 3.48
C GLU A 246 31.03 5.83 2.02
N THR A 247 29.75 5.61 1.73
CA THR A 247 29.26 5.29 0.38
C THR A 247 28.33 6.32 -0.22
N TYR A 248 27.70 7.15 0.62
CA TYR A 248 26.74 8.16 0.19
C TYR A 248 27.33 9.56 0.34
N HIS A 249 27.53 10.22 -0.78
CA HIS A 249 28.03 11.58 -0.85
C HIS A 249 26.91 12.53 -1.21
N GLN A 250 26.35 13.15 -0.19
CA GLN A 250 25.36 14.20 -0.37
C GLN A 250 26.06 15.43 -0.95
N GLN A 251 25.67 15.82 -2.15
CA GLN A 251 26.15 17.08 -2.70
C GLN A 251 25.50 18.20 -1.89
N SER A 252 26.33 19.00 -1.18
CA SER A 252 25.81 20.08 -0.35
C SER A 252 24.96 20.99 -1.24
N ARG A 253 23.64 20.87 -1.13
CA ARG A 253 22.73 21.82 -1.73
C ARG A 253 23.02 23.17 -1.12
N GLN A 254 23.62 24.07 -1.91
CA GLN A 254 23.54 25.48 -1.58
C GLN A 254 22.09 25.80 -1.30
N SER A 255 21.76 26.04 -0.07
CA SER A 255 20.55 26.55 0.60
C SER A 255 19.31 26.91 -0.25
N GLY A 256 18.95 26.11 -1.25
CA GLY A 256 17.69 26.26 -1.96
C GLY A 256 16.71 25.17 -1.52
N GLN A 257 15.67 25.56 -0.78
CA GLN A 257 14.55 24.66 -0.49
C GLN A 257 14.10 23.96 -1.78
N SER A 258 13.96 22.65 -1.76
CA SER A 258 13.45 21.89 -2.90
C SER A 258 12.07 22.43 -3.28
N LEU A 259 11.70 22.31 -4.55
CA LEU A 259 10.38 22.76 -5.01
C LEU A 259 9.25 22.11 -4.20
N SER A 260 9.43 20.84 -3.80
CA SER A 260 8.52 20.11 -2.92
C SER A 260 8.42 20.76 -1.54
N GLU A 261 9.53 21.16 -0.91
CA GLU A 261 9.51 21.85 0.39
C GLU A 261 8.83 23.21 0.33
N ARG A 262 9.01 23.95 -0.76
CA ARG A 262 8.30 25.24 -0.96
C ARG A 262 6.79 25.05 -1.12
N ILE A 263 6.37 24.05 -1.88
CA ILE A 263 4.97 23.71 -2.03
C ILE A 263 4.41 23.23 -0.69
N ASP A 264 5.14 22.37 0.04
CA ASP A 264 4.73 21.87 1.35
C ASP A 264 4.59 22.98 2.38
N ALA A 265 5.47 23.97 2.39
CA ALA A 265 5.38 25.13 3.29
C ALA A 265 4.04 25.89 3.12
N ILE A 266 3.47 25.90 1.91
CA ILE A 266 2.19 26.54 1.62
C ILE A 266 1.02 25.58 1.88
N VAL A 267 1.11 24.37 1.34
CA VAL A 267 0.02 23.37 1.35
C VAL A 267 -0.21 22.82 2.75
N THR A 268 0.85 22.56 3.53
CA THR A 268 0.73 22.04 4.90
C THR A 268 0.61 23.12 5.97
N ASN A 269 0.54 24.40 5.55
CA ASN A 269 0.36 25.51 6.47
C ASN A 269 -0.95 25.37 7.26
N ARG A 270 -0.90 25.61 8.56
CA ARG A 270 -2.04 25.49 9.48
C ARG A 270 -3.28 26.29 9.06
N TYR A 271 -3.08 27.47 8.43
CA TYR A 271 -4.17 28.37 8.04
C TYR A 271 -4.53 28.23 6.55
N LEU A 272 -3.54 28.07 5.67
CA LEU A 272 -3.74 28.00 4.23
C LEU A 272 -4.09 26.58 3.75
N GLY A 273 -3.64 25.56 4.45
CA GLY A 273 -3.86 24.17 4.05
C GLY A 273 -5.34 23.80 3.91
N PHE A 274 -6.19 24.23 4.86
CA PHE A 274 -7.63 23.97 4.80
C PHE A 274 -8.33 24.65 3.61
N PRO A 275 -8.17 25.97 3.38
CA PRO A 275 -8.74 26.62 2.22
C PRO A 275 -8.28 26.01 0.89
N ILE A 276 -6.98 25.72 0.75
CA ILE A 276 -6.43 25.11 -0.45
C ILE A 276 -7.06 23.73 -0.69
N PHE A 277 -7.15 22.91 0.36
CA PHE A 277 -7.77 21.59 0.27
C PHE A 277 -9.23 21.67 -0.18
N PHE A 278 -10.04 22.53 0.45
CA PHE A 278 -11.45 22.66 0.07
C PHE A 278 -11.64 23.24 -1.33
N THR A 279 -10.79 24.18 -1.74
CA THR A 279 -10.82 24.76 -3.10
C THR A 279 -10.50 23.69 -4.14
N LEU A 280 -9.47 22.90 -3.90
CA LEU A 280 -9.06 21.82 -4.82
C LEU A 280 -10.13 20.72 -4.89
N LEU A 281 -10.70 20.36 -3.76
CA LEU A 281 -11.80 19.41 -3.69
C LEU A 281 -13.04 19.92 -4.46
N PHE A 282 -13.41 21.18 -4.22
CA PHE A 282 -14.50 21.82 -4.96
C PHE A 282 -14.25 21.80 -6.47
N LEU A 283 -13.02 22.12 -6.89
CA LEU A 283 -12.62 22.08 -8.30
C LEU A 283 -12.79 20.67 -8.89
N VAL A 284 -12.32 19.63 -8.18
CA VAL A 284 -12.46 18.24 -8.61
C VAL A 284 -13.93 17.88 -8.81
N PHE A 285 -14.78 18.17 -7.84
CA PHE A 285 -16.21 17.86 -7.98
C PHE A 285 -16.87 18.69 -9.07
N TYR A 286 -16.59 19.98 -9.13
CA TYR A 286 -17.16 20.87 -10.15
C TYR A 286 -16.82 20.38 -11.57
N VAL A 287 -15.55 20.10 -11.82
CA VAL A 287 -15.10 19.59 -13.13
C VAL A 287 -15.67 18.20 -13.42
N THR A 288 -15.74 17.33 -12.42
CA THR A 288 -16.33 15.97 -12.56
C THR A 288 -17.78 16.06 -13.02
N PHE A 289 -18.61 16.87 -12.37
CA PHE A 289 -20.02 16.98 -12.72
C PHE A 289 -20.23 17.74 -14.03
N MET A 290 -19.43 18.76 -14.29
CA MET A 290 -19.51 19.52 -15.54
C MET A 290 -19.13 18.67 -16.76
N LEU A 291 -17.99 17.97 -16.70
CA LEU A 291 -17.52 17.14 -17.81
C LEU A 291 -18.32 15.83 -17.94
N GLY A 292 -18.80 15.30 -16.83
CA GLY A 292 -19.54 14.05 -16.79
C GLY A 292 -20.97 14.16 -17.33
N ALA A 293 -21.56 15.35 -17.31
CA ALA A 293 -22.92 15.57 -17.79
C ALA A 293 -23.08 15.15 -19.27
N TYR A 294 -22.16 15.57 -20.15
CA TYR A 294 -22.24 15.28 -21.58
C TYR A 294 -22.26 13.77 -21.91
N PRO A 295 -21.31 12.96 -21.45
CA PRO A 295 -21.36 11.52 -21.72
C PRO A 295 -22.50 10.81 -20.96
N MET A 296 -22.97 11.35 -19.83
CA MET A 296 -24.17 10.83 -19.16
C MET A 296 -25.40 10.97 -20.03
N ASP A 297 -25.65 12.16 -20.58
CA ASP A 297 -26.80 12.42 -21.46
C ASP A 297 -26.78 11.52 -22.71
N TRP A 298 -25.60 11.28 -23.28
CA TRP A 298 -25.44 10.37 -24.42
C TRP A 298 -25.77 8.93 -24.07
N ILE A 299 -25.30 8.45 -22.92
CA ILE A 299 -25.56 7.08 -22.46
C ILE A 299 -27.04 6.94 -22.11
N ASP A 300 -27.65 7.93 -21.46
CA ASP A 300 -29.06 7.93 -21.12
C ASP A 300 -29.93 7.85 -22.38
N TRP A 301 -29.62 8.66 -23.39
CA TRP A 301 -30.27 8.60 -24.70
C TRP A 301 -30.11 7.21 -25.35
N LEU A 302 -28.94 6.59 -25.23
CA LEU A 302 -28.63 5.29 -25.81
C LEU A 302 -29.40 4.16 -25.09
N VAL A 303 -29.49 4.22 -23.76
CA VAL A 303 -30.27 3.31 -22.93
C VAL A 303 -31.77 3.45 -23.24
N ALA A 304 -32.27 4.69 -23.37
CA ALA A 304 -33.66 4.95 -23.76
C ALA A 304 -33.98 4.36 -25.14
N LYS A 305 -33.12 4.57 -26.14
CA LYS A 305 -33.26 4.00 -27.47
C LYS A 305 -33.24 2.46 -27.46
N PHE A 306 -32.40 1.88 -26.63
CA PHE A 306 -32.34 0.43 -26.44
C PHE A 306 -33.63 -0.10 -25.80
N ALA A 307 -34.17 0.60 -24.82
CA ALA A 307 -35.46 0.29 -24.20
C ALA A 307 -36.62 0.36 -25.23
N ASP A 308 -36.66 1.43 -26.08
CA ASP A 308 -37.62 1.59 -27.15
C ASP A 308 -37.51 0.44 -28.17
N PHE A 309 -36.31 0.05 -28.54
CA PHE A 309 -36.08 -1.07 -29.46
C PHE A 309 -36.60 -2.40 -28.90
N VAL A 310 -36.36 -2.69 -27.64
CA VAL A 310 -36.88 -3.90 -26.97
C VAL A 310 -38.40 -3.85 -26.86
N ASN A 311 -38.96 -2.66 -26.56
CA ASN A 311 -40.41 -2.43 -26.55
C ASN A 311 -41.07 -2.72 -27.89
N TYR A 312 -40.40 -2.38 -29.00
CA TYR A 312 -40.89 -2.65 -30.33
C TYR A 312 -40.82 -4.15 -30.73
N LEU A 313 -39.77 -4.85 -30.26
CA LEU A 313 -39.50 -6.23 -30.64
C LEU A 313 -40.34 -7.25 -29.86
N MET A 314 -40.74 -6.94 -28.63
CA MET A 314 -41.42 -7.86 -27.74
C MET A 314 -42.93 -7.57 -27.67
N PRO A 315 -43.80 -8.62 -27.73
CA PRO A 315 -45.23 -8.46 -27.50
C PRO A 315 -45.51 -8.02 -26.06
N ASP A 316 -46.62 -7.28 -25.88
CA ASP A 316 -47.04 -6.80 -24.57
C ASP A 316 -47.29 -7.96 -23.60
N GLY A 317 -46.64 -7.87 -22.43
CA GLY A 317 -46.75 -8.90 -21.40
C GLY A 317 -45.81 -8.71 -20.24
N LEU A 318 -46.02 -9.47 -19.19
CA LEU A 318 -45.24 -9.42 -17.93
C LEU A 318 -43.71 -9.51 -18.17
N LEU A 319 -43.28 -10.30 -19.15
CA LEU A 319 -41.88 -10.54 -19.46
C LEU A 319 -41.23 -9.31 -20.10
N LYS A 320 -41.98 -8.57 -20.93
CA LYS A 320 -41.57 -7.30 -21.52
C LYS A 320 -41.37 -6.25 -20.42
N ASP A 321 -42.37 -6.08 -19.54
CA ASP A 321 -42.32 -5.10 -18.43
C ASP A 321 -41.16 -5.43 -17.49
N MET A 322 -40.91 -6.69 -17.17
CA MET A 322 -39.80 -7.14 -16.36
C MET A 322 -38.42 -6.79 -16.99
N ILE A 323 -38.27 -6.98 -18.30
CA ILE A 323 -37.02 -6.71 -18.99
C ILE A 323 -36.81 -5.21 -19.15
N VAL A 324 -37.81 -4.45 -19.55
CA VAL A 324 -37.69 -3.00 -19.82
C VAL A 324 -37.62 -2.20 -18.51
N ASP A 325 -38.62 -2.35 -17.64
CA ASP A 325 -38.74 -1.57 -16.43
C ASP A 325 -37.89 -2.13 -15.28
N GLY A 326 -37.72 -3.45 -15.23
CA GLY A 326 -36.89 -4.09 -14.21
C GLY A 326 -35.41 -4.11 -14.57
N ALA A 327 -35.03 -4.75 -15.68
CA ALA A 327 -33.62 -5.00 -15.98
C ALA A 327 -32.97 -3.82 -16.71
N ILE A 328 -33.55 -3.31 -17.83
CA ILE A 328 -32.94 -2.24 -18.63
C ILE A 328 -32.89 -0.93 -17.85
N SER A 329 -34.01 -0.55 -17.21
CA SER A 329 -34.06 0.67 -16.40
C SER A 329 -33.11 0.59 -15.20
N GLY A 330 -33.08 -0.56 -14.51
CA GLY A 330 -32.19 -0.74 -13.33
C GLY A 330 -30.70 -0.75 -13.68
N VAL A 331 -30.28 -1.55 -14.67
CA VAL A 331 -28.88 -1.60 -15.09
C VAL A 331 -28.50 -0.34 -15.84
N GLY A 332 -29.41 0.22 -16.66
CA GLY A 332 -29.22 1.46 -17.39
C GLY A 332 -28.86 2.61 -16.48
N SER A 333 -29.58 2.78 -15.36
CA SER A 333 -29.30 3.84 -14.38
C SER A 333 -27.86 3.78 -13.84
N VAL A 334 -27.30 2.58 -13.66
CA VAL A 334 -25.90 2.41 -13.21
C VAL A 334 -24.89 2.79 -14.30
N ILE A 335 -25.19 2.38 -15.54
CA ILE A 335 -24.31 2.64 -16.69
C ILE A 335 -24.30 4.13 -17.02
N VAL A 336 -25.41 4.83 -16.88
CA VAL A 336 -25.51 6.29 -17.06
C VAL A 336 -24.58 7.04 -16.12
N PHE A 337 -24.43 6.60 -14.87
CA PHE A 337 -23.52 7.25 -13.90
C PHE A 337 -22.04 6.85 -14.05
N LEU A 338 -21.72 5.85 -14.87
CA LEU A 338 -20.35 5.36 -15.05
C LEU A 338 -19.34 6.45 -15.47
N PRO A 339 -19.64 7.33 -16.45
CA PRO A 339 -18.69 8.38 -16.85
C PRO A 339 -18.31 9.32 -15.70
N ASN A 340 -19.30 9.74 -14.91
CA ASN A 340 -19.05 10.59 -13.74
C ASN A 340 -18.10 9.92 -12.74
N ILE A 341 -18.32 8.63 -12.51
CA ILE A 341 -17.49 7.83 -11.61
C ILE A 341 -16.07 7.67 -12.17
N LEU A 342 -15.92 7.44 -13.48
CA LEU A 342 -14.60 7.34 -14.12
C LEU A 342 -13.83 8.66 -14.05
N ILE A 343 -14.49 9.80 -14.30
CA ILE A 343 -13.86 11.11 -14.21
C ILE A 343 -13.47 11.42 -12.76
N LEU A 344 -14.32 11.09 -11.80
CA LEU A 344 -13.99 11.23 -10.38
C LEU A 344 -12.77 10.39 -9.99
N TYR A 345 -12.72 9.12 -10.41
CA TYR A 345 -11.57 8.27 -10.17
C TYR A 345 -10.29 8.78 -10.84
N LEU A 346 -10.40 9.35 -12.02
CA LEU A 346 -9.27 9.96 -12.72
C LEU A 346 -8.65 11.08 -11.89
N PHE A 347 -9.48 12.01 -11.38
CA PHE A 347 -8.98 13.10 -10.53
C PHE A 347 -8.46 12.61 -9.18
N ILE A 348 -9.11 11.63 -8.57
CA ILE A 348 -8.63 11.05 -7.31
C ILE A 348 -7.30 10.36 -7.52
N SER A 349 -7.14 9.55 -8.56
CA SER A 349 -5.87 8.90 -8.91
C SER A 349 -4.77 9.94 -9.19
N LEU A 350 -5.11 11.04 -9.86
CA LEU A 350 -4.18 12.15 -10.08
C LEU A 350 -3.69 12.76 -8.76
N LEU A 351 -4.61 13.02 -7.82
CA LEU A 351 -4.27 13.58 -6.51
C LEU A 351 -3.49 12.60 -5.64
N GLU A 352 -3.77 11.30 -5.75
CA GLU A 352 -3.07 10.23 -5.06
C GLU A 352 -1.64 10.10 -5.60
N ASP A 353 -1.49 9.95 -6.91
CA ASP A 353 -0.20 9.77 -7.58
C ASP A 353 0.72 11.00 -7.46
N THR A 354 0.15 12.22 -7.37
CA THR A 354 0.94 13.44 -7.10
C THR A 354 1.45 13.53 -5.67
N GLY A 355 0.95 12.71 -4.75
CA GLY A 355 1.29 12.76 -3.33
C GLY A 355 0.52 13.81 -2.52
N TYR A 356 -0.43 14.52 -3.14
CA TYR A 356 -1.24 15.54 -2.43
C TYR A 356 -2.14 14.92 -1.35
N MET A 357 -2.67 13.71 -1.59
CA MET A 357 -3.54 13.01 -0.62
C MET A 357 -2.85 12.72 0.71
N ALA A 358 -1.55 12.45 0.71
CA ALA A 358 -0.77 12.27 1.94
C ALA A 358 -0.75 13.56 2.77
N ARG A 359 -0.59 14.73 2.13
CA ARG A 359 -0.62 16.04 2.80
C ARG A 359 -1.98 16.37 3.37
N ALA A 360 -3.03 16.09 2.61
CA ALA A 360 -4.41 16.26 3.09
C ALA A 360 -4.69 15.39 4.33
N ALA A 361 -4.25 14.12 4.31
CA ALA A 361 -4.36 13.23 5.46
C ALA A 361 -3.55 13.75 6.66
N PHE A 362 -2.34 14.27 6.44
CA PHE A 362 -1.48 14.85 7.47
C PHE A 362 -2.12 16.06 8.16
N ILE A 363 -2.67 17.00 7.39
CA ILE A 363 -3.34 18.20 7.93
C ILE A 363 -4.52 17.80 8.83
N MET A 364 -5.26 16.78 8.41
CA MET A 364 -6.48 16.33 9.09
C MET A 364 -6.23 15.33 10.22
N ASP A 365 -5.02 14.80 10.35
CA ASP A 365 -4.69 13.73 11.29
C ASP A 365 -5.06 14.08 12.74
N LYS A 366 -4.70 15.28 13.20
CA LYS A 366 -5.05 15.77 14.54
C LYS A 366 -6.57 15.79 14.81
N PHE A 367 -7.36 16.10 13.78
CA PHE A 367 -8.83 16.12 13.89
C PHE A 367 -9.38 14.69 13.92
N MET A 368 -8.88 13.82 13.07
CA MET A 368 -9.28 12.42 12.98
C MET A 368 -8.94 11.65 14.26
N HIS A 369 -7.77 11.87 14.85
CA HIS A 369 -7.40 11.27 16.14
C HIS A 369 -8.36 11.64 17.27
N ARG A 370 -8.89 12.87 17.30
CA ARG A 370 -9.93 13.26 18.28
C ARG A 370 -11.24 12.49 18.11
N MET A 371 -11.49 11.94 16.93
CA MET A 371 -12.64 11.10 16.63
C MET A 371 -12.36 9.61 16.90
N GLY A 372 -11.12 9.25 17.27
CA GLY A 372 -10.68 7.86 17.43
C GLY A 372 -10.44 7.15 16.08
N LEU A 373 -10.11 7.92 15.05
CA LEU A 373 -9.81 7.46 13.69
C LEU A 373 -8.41 7.87 13.29
N HIS A 374 -7.84 7.17 12.34
CA HIS A 374 -6.56 7.48 11.73
C HIS A 374 -6.68 8.59 10.67
N GLY A 375 -5.65 9.42 10.46
CA GLY A 375 -5.65 10.49 9.46
C GLY A 375 -6.02 10.05 8.05
N LYS A 376 -5.57 8.85 7.62
CA LYS A 376 -5.95 8.27 6.32
C LYS A 376 -7.47 8.04 6.18
N SER A 377 -8.24 7.93 7.27
CA SER A 377 -9.71 7.78 7.23
C SER A 377 -10.41 9.02 6.70
N PHE A 378 -9.76 10.17 6.75
CA PHE A 378 -10.30 11.42 6.22
C PHE A 378 -10.54 11.36 4.71
N ILE A 379 -9.65 10.75 3.96
CA ILE A 379 -9.74 10.64 2.48
C ILE A 379 -11.04 9.95 2.05
N PRO A 380 -11.35 8.71 2.50
CA PRO A 380 -12.63 8.07 2.22
C PRO A 380 -13.84 8.89 2.68
N MET A 381 -13.77 9.52 3.84
CA MET A 381 -14.90 10.31 4.36
C MET A 381 -15.23 11.50 3.46
N VAL A 382 -14.21 12.20 2.96
CA VAL A 382 -14.42 13.31 2.01
C VAL A 382 -14.93 12.81 0.67
N MET A 383 -14.39 11.71 0.16
CA MET A 383 -14.90 11.08 -1.06
C MET A 383 -16.38 10.69 -0.94
N GLY A 384 -16.85 10.36 0.29
CA GLY A 384 -18.23 10.04 0.60
C GLY A 384 -19.24 11.14 0.26
N PHE A 385 -18.83 12.41 0.24
CA PHE A 385 -19.69 13.50 -0.23
C PHE A 385 -19.95 13.45 -1.75
N GLY A 386 -19.02 12.90 -2.52
CA GLY A 386 -19.23 12.68 -3.94
C GLY A 386 -19.98 11.37 -4.20
N CYS A 387 -19.39 10.25 -3.82
CA CYS A 387 -19.97 8.92 -3.99
C CYS A 387 -19.46 7.96 -2.91
N ASN A 388 -20.38 7.32 -2.19
CA ASN A 388 -20.03 6.38 -1.12
C ASN A 388 -19.37 5.10 -1.65
N VAL A 389 -19.61 4.68 -2.89
CA VAL A 389 -19.04 3.46 -3.45
C VAL A 389 -17.51 3.55 -3.58
N PRO A 390 -16.93 4.54 -4.29
CA PRO A 390 -15.50 4.73 -4.30
C PRO A 390 -14.93 5.02 -2.91
N ALA A 391 -15.66 5.72 -2.05
CA ALA A 391 -15.26 5.99 -0.69
C ALA A 391 -15.03 4.70 0.13
N VAL A 392 -15.97 3.75 0.06
CA VAL A 392 -15.81 2.43 0.71
C VAL A 392 -14.65 1.65 0.09
N MET A 393 -14.47 1.73 -1.23
CA MET A 393 -13.33 1.06 -1.87
C MET A 393 -11.98 1.65 -1.44
N ALA A 394 -11.93 2.96 -1.20
CA ALA A 394 -10.73 3.65 -0.74
C ALA A 394 -10.36 3.32 0.72
N THR A 395 -11.30 2.82 1.55
CA THR A 395 -10.97 2.39 2.91
C THR A 395 -9.95 1.26 2.98
N ARG A 396 -9.70 0.56 1.87
CA ARG A 396 -8.68 -0.49 1.78
C ARG A 396 -7.26 0.02 1.98
N THR A 397 -7.02 1.31 1.76
CA THR A 397 -5.72 1.95 2.00
C THR A 397 -5.44 2.22 3.47
N ILE A 398 -6.45 2.02 4.34
CA ILE A 398 -6.31 2.17 5.79
C ILE A 398 -5.76 0.86 6.36
N GLU A 399 -4.54 0.91 6.89
CA GLU A 399 -3.81 -0.23 7.42
C GLU A 399 -4.45 -0.78 8.70
N ASN A 400 -4.86 0.12 9.60
CA ASN A 400 -5.47 -0.27 10.88
C ASN A 400 -6.89 -0.85 10.64
N PRO A 401 -7.13 -2.15 10.94
CA PRO A 401 -8.43 -2.80 10.72
C PRO A 401 -9.58 -2.15 11.48
N LYS A 402 -9.30 -1.65 12.71
CA LYS A 402 -10.25 -0.93 13.55
C LYS A 402 -10.72 0.36 12.85
N SER A 403 -9.76 1.21 12.48
CA SER A 403 -10.06 2.47 11.79
C SER A 403 -10.73 2.24 10.43
N ARG A 404 -10.33 1.21 9.69
CA ARG A 404 -10.93 0.81 8.42
C ARG A 404 -12.41 0.44 8.58
N LEU A 405 -12.73 -0.42 9.55
CA LEU A 405 -14.10 -0.86 9.77
C LEU A 405 -14.98 0.27 10.27
N ILE A 406 -14.50 1.09 11.23
CA ILE A 406 -15.25 2.25 11.72
C ILE A 406 -15.51 3.23 10.57
N THR A 407 -14.50 3.51 9.73
CA THR A 407 -14.65 4.39 8.56
C THR A 407 -15.73 3.86 7.62
N MET A 408 -15.74 2.55 7.30
CA MET A 408 -16.78 1.95 6.46
C MET A 408 -18.18 2.10 7.06
N LEU A 409 -18.33 1.92 8.38
CA LEU A 409 -19.62 2.05 9.07
C LEU A 409 -20.13 3.50 9.16
N VAL A 410 -19.21 4.46 9.15
CA VAL A 410 -19.52 5.89 9.26
C VAL A 410 -19.78 6.55 7.90
N LEU A 411 -19.20 6.01 6.81
CA LEU A 411 -19.39 6.55 5.45
C LEU A 411 -20.86 6.76 5.05
N PRO A 412 -21.84 5.90 5.38
CA PRO A 412 -23.24 6.14 5.03
C PRO A 412 -23.85 7.42 5.63
N PHE A 413 -23.27 8.01 6.66
CA PHE A 413 -23.72 9.29 7.21
C PHE A 413 -23.32 10.47 6.31
N MET A 414 -22.32 10.31 5.43
CA MET A 414 -21.95 11.34 4.46
C MET A 414 -22.99 11.42 3.36
N SER A 415 -23.54 12.61 3.15
CA SER A 415 -24.56 12.85 2.13
C SER A 415 -23.91 12.91 0.75
N CYS A 416 -24.02 11.82 0.00
CA CYS A 416 -23.49 11.73 -1.37
C CYS A 416 -24.43 12.39 -2.41
N SER A 417 -23.89 12.66 -3.60
CA SER A 417 -24.63 13.29 -4.70
C SER A 417 -25.92 12.55 -5.10
N ALA A 418 -25.97 11.23 -4.97
CA ALA A 418 -27.16 10.42 -5.27
C ALA A 418 -28.34 10.70 -4.31
N ARG A 419 -28.11 11.29 -3.15
CA ARG A 419 -29.17 11.67 -2.19
C ARG A 419 -29.74 13.04 -2.45
N ILE A 420 -29.02 13.90 -3.18
CA ILE A 420 -29.46 15.28 -3.46
C ILE A 420 -30.85 15.34 -4.10
N PRO A 421 -31.19 14.57 -5.15
CA PRO A 421 -32.52 14.59 -5.75
C PRO A 421 -33.62 14.29 -4.73
N ILE A 422 -33.42 13.30 -3.85
CA ILE A 422 -34.37 12.94 -2.81
C ILE A 422 -34.56 14.09 -1.81
N TYR A 423 -33.46 14.71 -1.39
CA TYR A 423 -33.51 15.87 -0.50
C TYR A 423 -34.23 17.05 -1.15
N VAL A 424 -33.96 17.31 -2.44
CA VAL A 424 -34.65 18.40 -3.16
C VAL A 424 -36.15 18.17 -3.22
N VAL A 425 -36.60 16.96 -3.55
CA VAL A 425 -38.03 16.62 -3.59
C VAL A 425 -38.67 16.79 -2.21
N LEU A 426 -38.06 16.23 -1.16
CA LEU A 426 -38.61 16.36 0.20
C LEU A 426 -38.62 17.80 0.69
N ILE A 427 -37.55 18.55 0.45
CA ILE A 427 -37.43 19.96 0.88
C ILE A 427 -38.42 20.83 0.12
N SER A 428 -38.61 20.63 -1.18
CA SER A 428 -39.56 21.38 -1.99
C SER A 428 -41.00 21.13 -1.54
N ALA A 429 -41.31 19.89 -1.10
CA ALA A 429 -42.63 19.52 -0.63
C ALA A 429 -42.94 20.07 0.78
N PHE A 430 -41.96 20.00 1.71
CA PHE A 430 -42.23 20.33 3.13
C PHE A 430 -41.69 21.69 3.55
N PHE A 431 -40.62 22.21 2.91
CA PHE A 431 -39.93 23.43 3.33
C PHE A 431 -39.61 24.39 2.16
N PRO A 432 -40.59 24.77 1.31
CA PRO A 432 -40.32 25.53 0.08
C PRO A 432 -39.65 26.89 0.35
N ARG A 433 -39.87 27.50 1.52
CA ARG A 433 -39.37 28.82 1.87
C ARG A 433 -37.96 28.83 2.47
N TYR A 434 -37.50 27.69 3.02
CA TYR A 434 -36.22 27.56 3.71
C TYR A 434 -35.33 26.46 3.11
N GLY A 435 -35.53 26.11 1.85
CA GLY A 435 -34.90 24.96 1.20
C GLY A 435 -33.38 24.90 1.35
N ALA A 436 -32.69 26.03 1.14
CA ALA A 436 -31.22 26.09 1.25
C ALA A 436 -30.73 25.85 2.70
N TRP A 437 -31.44 26.39 3.70
CA TRP A 437 -31.08 26.20 5.11
C TRP A 437 -31.33 24.78 5.59
N VAL A 438 -32.41 24.17 5.15
CA VAL A 438 -32.72 22.77 5.47
C VAL A 438 -31.72 21.83 4.83
N MET A 439 -31.33 22.09 3.56
CA MET A 439 -30.29 21.34 2.87
C MET A 439 -28.95 21.41 3.64
N LEU A 440 -28.52 22.62 4.01
CA LEU A 440 -27.31 22.81 4.81
C LEU A 440 -27.41 22.08 6.17
N GLY A 441 -28.57 22.16 6.82
CA GLY A 441 -28.84 21.46 8.06
C GLY A 441 -28.69 19.95 7.96
N LEU A 442 -29.19 19.35 6.87
CA LEU A 442 -29.05 17.90 6.59
C LEU A 442 -27.59 17.49 6.41
N TYR A 443 -26.78 18.28 5.71
CA TYR A 443 -25.36 18.03 5.56
C TYR A 443 -24.61 18.12 6.90
N VAL A 444 -24.88 19.17 7.68
CA VAL A 444 -24.29 19.34 9.01
C VAL A 444 -24.71 18.21 9.95
N LEU A 445 -25.98 17.81 9.93
CA LEU A 445 -26.49 16.68 10.72
C LEU A 445 -25.78 15.37 10.34
N GLY A 446 -25.55 15.13 9.05
CA GLY A 446 -24.79 13.98 8.56
C GLY A 446 -23.36 13.96 9.09
N ILE A 447 -22.65 15.10 9.03
CA ILE A 447 -21.29 15.23 9.56
C ILE A 447 -21.25 15.00 11.07
N LEU A 448 -22.17 15.63 11.82
CA LEU A 448 -22.26 15.45 13.27
C LEU A 448 -22.58 14.00 13.64
N GLY A 449 -23.53 13.38 12.92
CA GLY A 449 -23.83 11.96 13.07
C GLY A 449 -22.62 11.07 12.85
N ALA A 450 -21.85 11.34 11.81
CA ALA A 450 -20.60 10.63 11.51
C ALA A 450 -19.58 10.76 12.64
N ILE A 451 -19.38 11.96 13.20
CA ILE A 451 -18.46 12.22 14.31
C ILE A 451 -18.90 11.48 15.57
N ILE A 452 -20.18 11.56 15.90
CA ILE A 452 -20.75 10.90 17.09
C ILE A 452 -20.59 9.38 16.97
N MET A 453 -20.98 8.81 15.82
CA MET A 453 -20.91 7.36 15.59
C MET A 453 -19.46 6.86 15.53
N ALA A 454 -18.53 7.63 14.93
CA ALA A 454 -17.11 7.29 14.94
C ALA A 454 -16.57 7.17 16.37
N ARG A 455 -16.88 8.14 17.22
CA ARG A 455 -16.48 8.11 18.65
C ARG A 455 -17.13 6.96 19.41
N LEU A 456 -18.42 6.71 19.16
CA LEU A 456 -19.16 5.65 19.81
C LEU A 456 -18.54 4.28 19.47
N PHE A 457 -18.32 4.02 18.18
CA PHE A 457 -17.73 2.76 17.72
C PHE A 457 -16.28 2.60 18.19
N SER A 458 -15.48 3.66 18.16
CA SER A 458 -14.10 3.61 18.66
C SER A 458 -14.03 3.29 20.15
N LYS A 459 -14.95 3.83 20.95
CA LYS A 459 -14.94 3.67 22.42
C LYS A 459 -15.57 2.36 22.90
N PHE A 460 -16.68 1.94 22.27
CA PHE A 460 -17.50 0.83 22.80
C PHE A 460 -17.33 -0.47 22.02
N LEU A 461 -17.19 -0.39 20.69
CA LEU A 461 -17.22 -1.59 19.85
C LEU A 461 -15.83 -2.19 19.61
N MET A 462 -14.81 -1.35 19.58
CA MET A 462 -13.47 -1.79 19.21
C MET A 462 -12.41 -1.24 20.16
N ARG A 463 -12.09 -2.02 21.18
CA ARG A 463 -10.95 -1.79 22.06
C ARG A 463 -9.71 -2.39 21.40
N GLY A 464 -8.76 -1.58 20.97
CA GLY A 464 -7.46 -1.99 20.45
C GLY A 464 -6.46 -0.87 20.65
N GLU A 465 -5.20 -1.21 20.75
CA GLU A 465 -4.11 -0.24 20.87
C GLU A 465 -4.03 0.60 19.58
N ASP A 466 -3.98 1.92 19.74
CA ASP A 466 -3.73 2.82 18.64
C ASP A 466 -2.21 2.79 18.37
N LEU A 467 -1.84 2.15 17.28
CA LEU A 467 -0.44 2.10 16.84
C LEU A 467 0.03 3.52 16.51
N PRO A 468 1.20 3.95 17.02
CA PRO A 468 1.77 5.22 16.63
C PRO A 468 2.07 5.19 15.13
N PHE A 469 1.52 6.14 14.41
CA PHE A 469 1.68 6.25 12.97
C PHE A 469 2.60 7.39 12.61
N VAL A 470 3.69 7.06 11.94
CA VAL A 470 4.58 8.04 11.33
C VAL A 470 4.24 8.13 9.84
N MET A 471 3.61 9.23 9.42
CA MET A 471 3.29 9.45 8.02
C MET A 471 4.45 10.16 7.32
N GLU A 472 5.08 9.46 6.39
CA GLU A 472 6.01 10.11 5.47
C GLU A 472 5.25 10.85 4.38
N LEU A 473 5.72 12.05 4.08
CA LEU A 473 5.22 12.83 2.96
C LEU A 473 6.07 12.48 1.71
N PRO A 474 5.53 11.67 0.78
CA PRO A 474 6.28 11.34 -0.44
C PRO A 474 6.56 12.61 -1.25
N PRO A 475 7.68 12.71 -1.99
CA PRO A 475 7.95 13.86 -2.85
C PRO A 475 6.84 14.02 -3.91
N TYR A 476 6.58 15.27 -4.34
CA TYR A 476 5.63 15.50 -5.42
C TYR A 476 6.15 14.92 -6.72
N ARG A 477 5.30 14.14 -7.38
CA ARG A 477 5.61 13.50 -8.66
C ARG A 477 4.53 13.79 -9.69
N LEU A 478 4.94 14.02 -10.92
CA LEU A 478 3.99 14.08 -12.02
C LEU A 478 3.68 12.64 -12.48
N PRO A 479 2.44 12.19 -12.33
CA PRO A 479 2.06 10.85 -12.74
C PRO A 479 2.09 10.70 -14.26
N THR A 480 2.39 9.49 -14.74
CA THR A 480 2.29 9.21 -16.16
C THR A 480 0.84 9.03 -16.58
N ALA A 481 0.43 9.62 -17.69
CA ALA A 481 -0.94 9.49 -18.21
C ALA A 481 -1.38 8.01 -18.35
N LYS A 482 -0.44 7.13 -18.74
CA LYS A 482 -0.70 5.68 -18.86
C LYS A 482 -1.03 5.03 -17.52
N SER A 483 -0.35 5.42 -16.43
CA SER A 483 -0.63 4.91 -15.08
C SER A 483 -2.02 5.35 -14.62
N VAL A 484 -2.31 6.65 -14.68
CA VAL A 484 -3.60 7.23 -14.27
C VAL A 484 -4.78 6.59 -15.02
N LEU A 485 -4.66 6.46 -16.36
CA LEU A 485 -5.71 5.83 -17.19
C LEU A 485 -5.91 4.35 -16.83
N ARG A 486 -4.82 3.61 -16.59
CA ARG A 486 -4.91 2.19 -16.19
C ARG A 486 -5.61 2.07 -14.85
N HIS A 487 -5.19 2.84 -13.84
CA HIS A 487 -5.81 2.85 -12.50
C HIS A 487 -7.30 3.22 -12.56
N THR A 488 -7.64 4.26 -13.33
CA THR A 488 -9.03 4.68 -13.55
C THR A 488 -9.87 3.56 -14.17
N TRP A 489 -9.33 2.89 -15.21
CA TRP A 489 -10.03 1.79 -15.88
C TRP A 489 -10.22 0.57 -14.97
N GLU A 490 -9.19 0.20 -14.21
CA GLU A 490 -9.28 -0.91 -13.24
C GLU A 490 -10.32 -0.64 -12.15
N LYS A 491 -10.38 0.57 -11.61
CA LYS A 491 -11.39 0.98 -10.64
C LYS A 491 -12.81 0.98 -11.25
N GLY A 492 -12.95 1.49 -12.46
CA GLY A 492 -14.23 1.47 -13.20
C GLY A 492 -14.72 0.05 -13.51
N ARG A 493 -13.82 -0.85 -13.96
CA ARG A 493 -14.13 -2.26 -14.18
C ARG A 493 -14.56 -2.96 -12.89
N GLN A 494 -13.88 -2.68 -11.77
CA GLN A 494 -14.25 -3.23 -10.46
C GLN A 494 -15.63 -2.73 -10.02
N TYR A 495 -15.95 -1.45 -10.27
CA TYR A 495 -17.26 -0.87 -9.99
C TYR A 495 -18.36 -1.60 -10.78
N LEU A 496 -18.24 -1.70 -12.10
CA LEU A 496 -19.22 -2.38 -12.95
C LEU A 496 -19.43 -3.83 -12.53
N ARG A 497 -18.35 -4.57 -12.27
CA ARG A 497 -18.43 -5.98 -11.87
C ARG A 497 -19.14 -6.20 -10.54
N LYS A 498 -18.91 -5.29 -9.57
CA LYS A 498 -19.50 -5.41 -8.23
C LYS A 498 -20.93 -4.90 -8.18
N MET A 499 -21.19 -3.75 -8.81
CA MET A 499 -22.48 -3.08 -8.68
C MET A 499 -23.51 -3.58 -9.69
N GLY A 500 -23.10 -3.93 -10.90
CA GLY A 500 -24.02 -4.36 -11.94
C GLY A 500 -24.88 -5.57 -11.55
N GLY A 501 -24.26 -6.61 -10.97
CA GLY A 501 -25.01 -7.80 -10.54
C GLY A 501 -25.95 -7.54 -9.34
N ILE A 502 -25.46 -6.80 -8.34
CA ILE A 502 -26.26 -6.49 -7.14
C ILE A 502 -27.47 -5.62 -7.52
N ILE A 503 -27.24 -4.58 -8.32
CA ILE A 503 -28.29 -3.65 -8.72
C ILE A 503 -29.32 -4.33 -9.60
N LEU A 504 -28.91 -5.20 -10.52
CA LEU A 504 -29.85 -5.99 -11.33
C LEU A 504 -30.82 -6.79 -10.44
N VAL A 505 -30.29 -7.51 -9.43
CA VAL A 505 -31.13 -8.32 -8.53
C VAL A 505 -32.08 -7.43 -7.73
N PHE A 506 -31.59 -6.34 -7.14
CA PHE A 506 -32.44 -5.44 -6.37
C PHE A 506 -33.46 -4.70 -7.24
N SER A 507 -33.11 -4.31 -8.46
CA SER A 507 -34.02 -3.67 -9.43
C SER A 507 -35.16 -4.61 -9.80
N LEU A 508 -34.88 -5.88 -10.05
CA LEU A 508 -35.91 -6.88 -10.32
C LEU A 508 -36.82 -7.13 -9.11
N ILE A 509 -36.25 -7.15 -7.90
CA ILE A 509 -37.07 -7.29 -6.67
C ILE A 509 -37.99 -6.07 -6.49
N ILE A 510 -37.46 -4.85 -6.64
CA ILE A 510 -38.24 -3.61 -6.50
C ILE A 510 -39.34 -3.57 -7.59
N TRP A 511 -39.00 -3.92 -8.84
CA TRP A 511 -39.97 -4.02 -9.91
C TRP A 511 -41.08 -5.02 -9.55
N ALA A 512 -40.74 -6.21 -9.08
CA ALA A 512 -41.72 -7.21 -8.70
C ALA A 512 -42.64 -6.72 -7.56
N LEU A 513 -42.08 -6.07 -6.56
CA LEU A 513 -42.84 -5.49 -5.42
C LEU A 513 -43.76 -4.32 -5.84
N SER A 514 -43.35 -3.53 -6.85
CA SER A 514 -44.16 -2.43 -7.38
C SER A 514 -45.20 -2.90 -8.41
N TYR A 515 -44.94 -4.03 -9.06
CA TYR A 515 -45.85 -4.61 -10.05
C TYR A 515 -46.97 -5.43 -9.41
N PHE A 516 -46.75 -6.07 -8.27
CA PHE A 516 -47.73 -6.88 -7.54
C PHE A 516 -48.03 -6.29 -6.15
N PRO A 517 -49.35 -6.21 -5.68
CA PRO A 517 -50.56 -6.62 -6.41
C PRO A 517 -51.04 -5.57 -7.43
N ARG A 518 -51.47 -5.98 -8.62
CA ARG A 518 -52.22 -5.08 -9.50
C ARG A 518 -53.58 -4.79 -8.87
N THR A 519 -53.77 -3.58 -8.39
CA THR A 519 -55.11 -3.06 -8.17
C THR A 519 -55.67 -2.73 -9.54
N GLU A 520 -56.58 -3.56 -10.07
CA GLU A 520 -57.40 -3.19 -11.21
C GLU A 520 -58.20 -1.95 -10.81
N SER A 521 -57.83 -0.78 -11.31
CA SER A 521 -58.63 0.45 -11.24
C SER A 521 -59.20 0.73 -12.61
#